data_3d812ca7534a44e262c2b646e1ec5867
#
_entry.id   3d812ca7534a44e262c2b646e1ec5867
#
_cell.length_a   1.000
_cell.length_b   1.000
_cell.length_c   1.000
_cell.angle_alpha   90.00
_cell.angle_beta   90.00
_cell.angle_gamma   90.00
#
_symmetry.space_group_name_H-M   'P 1'
#
loop_
_entity.id
_entity.type
_entity.pdbx_description
1 polymer ?
#
loop_
_entity_poly.entity_id
_entity_poly.type
_entity_poly.pdbx_seq_one_letter_code
_entity_poly.pdbx_strand_id
1 'polypeptide(L)'
;MEQRDTWRQQLKGLLLVVVVAIALRWGVVEPRWIPSESMQPGLQPQDRILVWKLGHRLGLSPNRNAVVVFRTPEVLAAAGYDPNAALIKRVVGVPGDAIAVESGSLQRNGFPVSEPWIAEAMDYQLPPLTVEEGKLLVLGDNRNASLDSHLWGQLNEADVVGTARWRYWPLADFGPIKAPAVG
;
A
#
# COMPACT_ATOMS: atom_id res chain seq x y z
N MET A 1 -1.85 -31.85 44.29
CA MET A 1 -2.71 -31.93 43.05
C MET A 1 -2.95 -30.56 42.45
N GLU A 2 -3.05 -29.47 43.17
CA GLU A 2 -3.31 -28.11 42.70
C GLU A 2 -2.26 -27.51 41.76
N GLN A 3 -0.99 -27.83 41.92
CA GLN A 3 0.10 -27.28 41.11
C GLN A 3 0.10 -27.80 39.66
N ARG A 4 -0.50 -28.95 39.39
CA ARG A 4 -0.64 -29.54 38.03
C ARG A 4 -1.75 -28.92 37.21
N ASP A 5 -2.75 -28.32 37.84
CA ASP A 5 -3.88 -27.69 37.13
C ASP A 5 -3.55 -26.26 36.72
N THR A 6 -2.74 -25.53 37.51
CA THR A 6 -2.32 -24.17 37.23
C THR A 6 -1.40 -24.08 35.99
N TRP A 7 -0.41 -24.97 35.86
CA TRP A 7 0.47 -24.94 34.69
C TRP A 7 -0.25 -25.32 33.37
N ARG A 8 -1.21 -26.25 33.45
CA ARG A 8 -2.05 -26.61 32.29
C ARG A 8 -2.95 -25.46 31.87
N GLN A 9 -3.49 -24.70 32.80
CA GLN A 9 -4.26 -23.49 32.49
C GLN A 9 -3.38 -22.40 31.88
N GLN A 10 -2.18 -22.20 32.40
CA GLN A 10 -1.20 -21.26 31.83
C GLN A 10 -0.78 -21.67 30.41
N LEU A 11 -0.55 -22.96 30.19
CA LEU A 11 -0.21 -23.49 28.85
C LEU A 11 -1.34 -23.31 27.86
N LYS A 12 -2.60 -23.56 28.28
CA LYS A 12 -3.79 -23.30 27.43
C LYS A 12 -3.95 -21.82 27.10
N GLY A 13 -3.70 -20.94 28.09
CA GLY A 13 -3.71 -19.49 27.86
C GLY A 13 -2.64 -19.04 26.87
N LEU A 14 -1.42 -19.54 27.04
CA LEU A 14 -0.32 -19.25 26.09
C LEU A 14 -0.63 -19.77 24.68
N LEU A 15 -1.13 -20.99 24.56
CA LEU A 15 -1.53 -21.57 23.29
C LEU A 15 -2.62 -20.73 22.61
N LEU A 16 -3.63 -20.30 23.35
CA LEU A 16 -4.68 -19.42 22.84
C LEU A 16 -4.11 -18.12 22.30
N VAL A 17 -3.21 -17.45 23.05
CA VAL A 17 -2.55 -16.22 22.62
C VAL A 17 -1.76 -16.44 21.33
N VAL A 18 -1.02 -17.53 21.22
CA VAL A 18 -0.24 -17.89 20.03
C VAL A 18 -1.18 -18.12 18.84
N VAL A 19 -2.26 -18.88 19.03
CA VAL A 19 -3.24 -19.13 17.95
C VAL A 19 -3.91 -17.84 17.49
N VAL A 20 -4.31 -16.98 18.43
CA VAL A 20 -4.89 -15.66 18.10
C VAL A 20 -3.87 -14.78 17.37
N ALA A 21 -2.62 -14.74 17.81
CA ALA A 21 -1.56 -13.96 17.14
C ALA A 21 -1.30 -14.47 15.72
N ILE A 22 -1.28 -15.79 15.51
CA ILE A 22 -1.17 -16.40 14.18
C ILE A 22 -2.39 -16.04 13.31
N ALA A 23 -3.60 -16.18 13.85
CA ALA A 23 -4.83 -15.85 13.11
C ALA A 23 -4.87 -14.37 12.71
N LEU A 24 -4.48 -13.45 13.60
CA LEU A 24 -4.37 -12.03 13.32
C LEU A 24 -3.31 -11.75 12.23
N ARG A 25 -2.12 -12.36 12.34
CA ARG A 25 -1.07 -12.22 11.33
C ARG A 25 -1.51 -12.70 9.95
N TRP A 26 -2.20 -13.83 9.88
CA TRP A 26 -2.62 -14.42 8.60
C TRP A 26 -3.86 -13.74 8.03
N GLY A 27 -4.79 -13.32 8.88
CA GLY A 27 -6.10 -12.82 8.51
C GLY A 27 -6.22 -11.31 8.37
N VAL A 28 -5.57 -10.57 9.25
CA VAL A 28 -5.87 -9.15 9.47
C VAL A 28 -4.69 -8.23 9.12
N VAL A 29 -3.50 -8.54 9.63
CA VAL A 29 -2.33 -7.67 9.52
C VAL A 29 -1.12 -8.46 9.05
N GLU A 30 -0.34 -7.86 8.15
CA GLU A 30 0.89 -8.45 7.64
C GLU A 30 2.05 -7.46 7.78
N PRO A 31 3.13 -7.82 8.52
CA PRO A 31 4.33 -7.01 8.56
C PRO A 31 5.10 -7.13 7.24
N ARG A 32 5.54 -5.99 6.72
CA ARG A 32 6.37 -5.89 5.51
C ARG A 32 7.54 -4.93 5.77
N TRP A 33 8.61 -5.10 5.01
CA TRP A 33 9.71 -4.15 4.93
C TRP A 33 9.77 -3.54 3.54
N ILE A 34 10.30 -2.32 3.45
CA ILE A 34 10.37 -1.56 2.21
C ILE A 34 11.75 -1.79 1.58
N PRO A 35 11.85 -2.41 0.39
CA PRO A 35 13.12 -2.71 -0.24
C PRO A 35 13.65 -1.59 -1.15
N SER A 36 12.79 -0.66 -1.60
CA SER A 36 13.10 0.29 -2.68
C SER A 36 12.82 1.74 -2.29
N GLU A 37 13.38 2.65 -3.07
CA GLU A 37 13.27 4.11 -2.90
C GLU A 37 12.01 4.70 -3.55
N SER A 38 11.19 3.89 -4.21
CA SER A 38 10.05 4.38 -5.00
C SER A 38 8.97 5.11 -4.20
N MET A 39 8.99 5.01 -2.87
CA MET A 39 8.05 5.68 -1.96
C MET A 39 8.69 6.80 -1.14
N GLN A 40 9.94 7.19 -1.46
CA GLN A 40 10.56 8.36 -0.85
C GLN A 40 9.83 9.64 -1.27
N PRO A 41 9.76 10.65 -0.38
CA PRO A 41 10.28 10.67 0.99
C PRO A 41 9.35 10.04 2.03
N GLY A 42 8.13 9.64 1.66
CA GLY A 42 7.10 9.15 2.58
C GLY A 42 7.49 7.87 3.34
N LEU A 43 8.08 6.91 2.63
CA LEU A 43 8.65 5.68 3.18
C LEU A 43 10.08 5.53 2.68
N GLN A 44 10.97 5.13 3.59
CA GLN A 44 12.39 4.90 3.30
C GLN A 44 12.68 3.42 3.08
N PRO A 45 13.74 3.07 2.31
CA PRO A 45 14.26 1.71 2.31
C PRO A 45 14.53 1.23 3.74
N GLN A 46 14.21 -0.04 4.02
CA GLN A 46 14.30 -0.70 5.32
C GLN A 46 13.24 -0.29 6.36
N ASP A 47 12.34 0.64 6.06
CA ASP A 47 11.15 0.86 6.89
C ASP A 47 10.38 -0.46 7.06
N ARG A 48 9.85 -0.69 8.26
CA ARG A 48 8.96 -1.82 8.53
C ARG A 48 7.57 -1.32 8.82
N ILE A 49 6.63 -1.84 8.06
CA ILE A 49 5.25 -1.38 8.03
C ILE A 49 4.27 -2.51 8.35
N LEU A 50 3.10 -2.13 8.83
CA LEU A 50 1.96 -3.02 9.00
C LEU A 50 0.95 -2.78 7.88
N VAL A 51 0.67 -3.84 7.13
CA VAL A 51 -0.31 -3.86 6.05
C VAL A 51 -1.62 -4.44 6.56
N TRP A 52 -2.68 -3.67 6.47
CA TRP A 52 -4.03 -4.06 6.87
C TRP A 52 -4.74 -4.75 5.70
N LYS A 53 -5.02 -6.06 5.84
CA LYS A 53 -5.61 -6.90 4.80
C LYS A 53 -7.13 -7.04 4.92
N LEU A 54 -7.67 -6.90 6.13
CA LEU A 54 -9.07 -7.21 6.40
C LEU A 54 -10.03 -6.37 5.55
N GLY A 55 -9.75 -5.07 5.36
CA GLY A 55 -10.60 -4.21 4.54
C GLY A 55 -10.78 -4.76 3.13
N HIS A 56 -9.67 -5.07 2.47
CA HIS A 56 -9.69 -5.63 1.11
C HIS A 56 -10.41 -6.99 1.05
N ARG A 57 -10.18 -7.87 2.05
CA ARG A 57 -10.88 -9.17 2.14
C ARG A 57 -12.39 -9.04 2.34
N LEU A 58 -12.85 -7.94 2.89
CA LEU A 58 -14.27 -7.60 3.05
C LEU A 58 -14.84 -6.84 1.84
N GLY A 59 -14.09 -6.73 0.74
CA GLY A 59 -14.50 -6.04 -0.48
C GLY A 59 -14.48 -4.51 -0.37
N LEU A 60 -13.74 -3.96 0.59
CA LEU A 60 -13.58 -2.51 0.72
C LEU A 60 -12.44 -2.05 -0.20
N SER A 61 -12.77 -1.18 -1.13
CA SER A 61 -11.81 -0.55 -2.04
C SER A 61 -10.90 0.42 -1.29
N PRO A 62 -9.62 0.50 -1.67
CA PRO A 62 -8.72 1.49 -1.12
C PRO A 62 -9.16 2.92 -1.47
N ASN A 63 -9.08 3.81 -0.50
CA ASN A 63 -9.38 5.23 -0.72
C ASN A 63 -8.26 5.93 -1.51
N ARG A 64 -8.59 7.08 -2.12
CA ARG A 64 -7.59 8.01 -2.67
C ARG A 64 -6.53 8.34 -1.62
N ASN A 65 -5.30 8.48 -2.06
CA ASN A 65 -4.10 8.76 -1.26
C ASN A 65 -3.67 7.61 -0.32
N ALA A 66 -4.41 6.50 -0.24
CA ALA A 66 -3.98 5.33 0.51
C ALA A 66 -2.70 4.71 -0.09
N VAL A 67 -1.78 4.27 0.76
CA VAL A 67 -0.62 3.48 0.32
C VAL A 67 -1.01 2.02 0.33
N VAL A 68 -0.95 1.38 -0.84
CA VAL A 68 -1.35 -0.02 -1.03
C VAL A 68 -0.16 -0.92 -1.33
N VAL A 69 -0.23 -2.14 -0.81
CA VAL A 69 0.65 -3.25 -1.17
C VAL A 69 -0.14 -4.17 -2.08
N PHE A 70 0.44 -4.56 -3.21
CA PHE A 70 -0.22 -5.37 -4.23
C PHE A 70 0.76 -6.36 -4.86
N ARG A 71 0.24 -7.41 -5.49
CA ARG A 71 1.03 -8.39 -6.25
C ARG A 71 1.53 -7.78 -7.55
N THR A 72 2.64 -8.28 -8.06
CA THR A 72 3.17 -7.86 -9.36
C THR A 72 2.07 -7.95 -10.42
N PRO A 73 1.71 -6.84 -11.10
CA PRO A 73 0.75 -6.87 -12.19
C PRO A 73 1.18 -7.80 -13.32
N GLU A 74 0.21 -8.38 -14.01
CA GLU A 74 0.44 -9.37 -15.07
C GLU A 74 1.37 -8.84 -16.18
N VAL A 75 1.23 -7.56 -16.53
CA VAL A 75 2.08 -6.90 -17.52
C VAL A 75 3.55 -6.86 -17.10
N LEU A 76 3.84 -6.67 -15.82
CA LEU A 76 5.21 -6.71 -15.30
C LEU A 76 5.73 -8.15 -15.18
N ALA A 77 4.88 -9.09 -14.78
CA ALA A 77 5.24 -10.51 -14.75
C ALA A 77 5.59 -11.02 -16.18
N ALA A 78 4.83 -10.62 -17.19
CA ALA A 78 5.11 -10.92 -18.59
C ALA A 78 6.42 -10.26 -19.08
N ALA A 79 6.82 -9.13 -18.50
CA ALA A 79 8.09 -8.46 -18.76
C ALA A 79 9.28 -9.07 -17.98
N GLY A 80 9.06 -10.16 -17.22
CA GLY A 80 10.12 -10.90 -16.52
C GLY A 80 10.32 -10.51 -15.06
N TYR A 81 9.44 -9.68 -14.47
CA TYR A 81 9.46 -9.42 -13.03
C TYR A 81 8.89 -10.61 -12.24
N ASP A 82 9.39 -10.82 -11.01
CA ASP A 82 8.89 -11.91 -10.15
C ASP A 82 7.39 -11.74 -9.87
N PRO A 83 6.53 -12.66 -10.32
CA PRO A 83 5.09 -12.58 -10.10
C PRO A 83 4.68 -12.69 -8.62
N ASN A 84 5.57 -13.21 -7.76
CA ASN A 84 5.34 -13.33 -6.32
C ASN A 84 5.84 -12.10 -5.54
N ALA A 85 6.53 -11.18 -6.20
CA ALA A 85 6.97 -9.95 -5.55
C ALA A 85 5.77 -9.10 -5.16
N ALA A 86 5.91 -8.40 -4.04
CA ALA A 86 4.93 -7.42 -3.62
C ALA A 86 5.48 -6.01 -3.88
N LEU A 87 4.67 -5.19 -4.53
CA LEU A 87 4.95 -3.80 -4.81
C LEU A 87 4.17 -2.90 -3.85
N ILE A 88 4.65 -1.70 -3.65
CA ILE A 88 4.00 -0.69 -2.81
C ILE A 88 3.94 0.64 -3.55
N LYS A 89 2.75 1.25 -3.62
CA LYS A 89 2.49 2.53 -4.28
C LYS A 89 1.32 3.25 -3.60
N ARG A 90 1.15 4.51 -3.95
CA ARG A 90 0.02 5.34 -3.49
C ARG A 90 -1.08 5.37 -4.53
N VAL A 91 -2.33 5.20 -4.09
CA VAL A 91 -3.53 5.36 -4.93
C VAL A 91 -3.73 6.84 -5.25
N VAL A 92 -3.59 7.21 -6.51
CA VAL A 92 -3.83 8.58 -6.98
C VAL A 92 -5.17 8.72 -7.71
N GLY A 93 -5.72 7.61 -8.21
CA GLY A 93 -7.03 7.56 -8.84
C GLY A 93 -7.81 6.31 -8.47
N VAL A 94 -9.11 6.45 -8.28
CA VAL A 94 -10.09 5.38 -8.03
C VAL A 94 -11.11 5.36 -9.19
N PRO A 95 -11.94 4.30 -9.35
CA PRO A 95 -12.90 4.20 -10.42
C PRO A 95 -13.70 5.49 -10.66
N GLY A 96 -13.77 5.91 -11.91
CA GLY A 96 -14.45 7.14 -12.35
C GLY A 96 -13.59 8.41 -12.28
N ASP A 97 -12.41 8.40 -11.65
CA ASP A 97 -11.52 9.56 -11.69
C ASP A 97 -10.89 9.75 -13.07
N ALA A 98 -10.88 10.97 -13.56
CA ALA A 98 -10.06 11.39 -14.69
C ALA A 98 -8.72 11.91 -14.17
N ILE A 99 -7.62 11.21 -14.47
CA ILE A 99 -6.28 11.52 -13.99
C ILE A 99 -5.40 11.96 -15.17
N ALA A 100 -4.61 13.01 -14.96
CA ALA A 100 -3.58 13.47 -15.88
C ALA A 100 -2.35 13.94 -15.09
N VAL A 101 -1.20 14.03 -15.76
CA VAL A 101 -0.01 14.73 -15.28
C VAL A 101 0.33 15.81 -16.29
N GLU A 102 0.23 17.05 -15.85
CA GLU A 102 0.48 18.24 -16.68
C GLU A 102 1.36 19.23 -15.92
N SER A 103 2.36 19.76 -16.61
CA SER A 103 3.29 20.76 -16.04
C SER A 103 3.88 20.37 -14.67
N GLY A 104 4.22 19.07 -14.52
CA GLY A 104 4.83 18.54 -13.31
C GLY A 104 3.86 18.29 -12.15
N SER A 105 2.55 18.42 -12.36
CA SER A 105 1.53 18.29 -11.33
C SER A 105 0.46 17.26 -11.69
N LEU A 106 0.00 16.52 -10.67
CA LEU A 106 -1.13 15.60 -10.83
C LEU A 106 -2.43 16.41 -10.93
N GLN A 107 -3.21 16.11 -11.96
CA GLN A 107 -4.56 16.60 -12.14
C GLN A 107 -5.56 15.47 -11.85
N ARG A 108 -6.62 15.77 -11.12
CA ARG A 108 -7.75 14.85 -10.92
C ARG A 108 -9.05 15.56 -11.21
N ASN A 109 -9.82 15.01 -12.16
CA ASN A 109 -11.10 15.59 -12.59
C ASN A 109 -10.98 17.05 -13.05
N GLY A 110 -9.87 17.40 -13.69
CA GLY A 110 -9.57 18.74 -14.18
C GLY A 110 -9.02 19.73 -13.13
N PHE A 111 -8.76 19.28 -11.90
CA PHE A 111 -8.23 20.13 -10.84
C PHE A 111 -6.87 19.63 -10.36
N PRO A 112 -5.92 20.52 -10.03
CA PRO A 112 -4.62 20.14 -9.48
C PRO A 112 -4.80 19.52 -8.08
N VAL A 113 -4.06 18.44 -7.84
CA VAL A 113 -4.05 17.74 -6.54
C VAL A 113 -2.88 18.25 -5.70
N SER A 114 -3.16 18.64 -4.46
CA SER A 114 -2.10 18.95 -3.50
C SER A 114 -1.48 17.65 -2.97
N GLU A 115 -0.17 17.49 -3.16
CA GLU A 115 0.57 16.28 -2.82
C GLU A 115 1.79 16.57 -1.92
N PRO A 116 1.56 16.90 -0.63
CA PRO A 116 2.65 17.30 0.27
C PRO A 116 3.63 16.18 0.62
N TRP A 117 3.41 14.97 0.12
CA TRP A 117 4.27 13.79 0.33
C TRP A 117 5.29 13.57 -0.78
N ILE A 118 5.22 14.27 -1.92
CA ILE A 118 6.22 14.20 -2.97
C ILE A 118 7.32 15.23 -2.72
N ALA A 119 8.55 14.92 -3.15
CA ALA A 119 9.68 15.82 -3.00
C ALA A 119 9.89 16.71 -4.22
N GLU A 120 9.56 16.21 -5.40
CA GLU A 120 9.86 16.86 -6.68
C GLU A 120 8.64 16.82 -7.61
N ALA A 121 8.52 17.82 -8.49
CA ALA A 121 7.56 17.82 -9.58
C ALA A 121 7.86 16.67 -10.54
N MET A 122 6.80 16.15 -11.20
CA MET A 122 6.94 15.09 -12.20
C MET A 122 7.60 15.62 -13.47
N ASP A 123 8.59 14.89 -13.99
CA ASP A 123 9.32 15.22 -15.22
C ASP A 123 8.71 14.57 -16.47
N TYR A 124 7.59 13.86 -16.31
CA TYR A 124 6.84 13.20 -17.37
C TYR A 124 5.43 13.78 -17.53
N GLN A 125 4.79 13.43 -18.65
CA GLN A 125 3.40 13.77 -18.94
C GLN A 125 2.58 12.47 -18.92
N LEU A 126 1.35 12.54 -18.40
CA LEU A 126 0.36 11.49 -18.51
C LEU A 126 -0.89 12.09 -19.14
N PRO A 127 -1.24 11.70 -20.37
CA PRO A 127 -2.48 12.16 -20.98
C PRO A 127 -3.69 11.82 -20.11
N PRO A 128 -4.76 12.63 -20.14
CA PRO A 128 -5.95 12.34 -19.38
C PRO A 128 -6.46 10.91 -19.63
N LEU A 129 -6.61 10.14 -18.57
CA LEU A 129 -7.18 8.81 -18.59
C LEU A 129 -8.21 8.66 -17.49
N THR A 130 -9.31 7.97 -17.78
CA THR A 130 -10.33 7.64 -16.77
C THR A 130 -10.00 6.29 -16.15
N VAL A 131 -10.02 6.24 -14.81
CA VAL A 131 -9.83 4.98 -14.08
C VAL A 131 -11.07 4.12 -14.27
N GLU A 132 -10.84 2.92 -14.79
CA GLU A 132 -11.89 1.94 -15.07
C GLU A 132 -12.45 1.33 -13.78
N GLU A 133 -13.67 0.76 -13.86
CA GLU A 133 -14.29 0.03 -12.76
C GLU A 133 -13.42 -1.18 -12.36
N GLY A 134 -13.23 -1.39 -11.06
CA GLY A 134 -12.37 -2.44 -10.53
C GLY A 134 -10.86 -2.21 -10.73
N LYS A 135 -10.46 -1.00 -11.11
CA LYS A 135 -9.07 -0.60 -11.31
C LYS A 135 -8.66 0.54 -10.39
N LEU A 136 -7.38 0.70 -10.20
CA LEU A 136 -6.76 1.81 -9.47
C LEU A 136 -5.64 2.40 -10.31
N LEU A 137 -5.43 3.71 -10.20
CA LEU A 137 -4.20 4.32 -10.68
C LEU A 137 -3.28 4.55 -9.48
N VAL A 138 -2.07 3.99 -9.54
CA VAL A 138 -1.13 4.01 -8.42
C VAL A 138 0.22 4.58 -8.85
N LEU A 139 0.77 5.52 -8.07
CA LEU A 139 2.07 6.14 -8.31
C LEU A 139 2.98 6.00 -7.08
N GLY A 140 4.27 5.92 -7.31
CA GLY A 140 5.26 6.08 -6.24
C GLY A 140 5.30 7.51 -5.74
N ASP A 141 5.66 7.73 -4.48
CA ASP A 141 5.88 9.08 -3.95
C ASP A 141 7.17 9.70 -4.54
N ASN A 142 8.15 8.86 -4.89
CA ASN A 142 9.32 9.24 -5.69
C ASN A 142 8.95 9.20 -7.19
N ARG A 143 8.25 10.22 -7.65
CA ARG A 143 7.58 10.31 -8.94
C ARG A 143 8.48 9.98 -10.12
N ASN A 144 9.69 10.51 -10.13
CA ASN A 144 10.63 10.42 -11.24
C ASN A 144 11.51 9.16 -11.18
N ALA A 145 11.41 8.36 -10.07
CA ALA A 145 12.17 7.12 -9.87
C ALA A 145 11.27 5.97 -9.40
N SER A 146 10.14 5.78 -10.06
CA SER A 146 9.15 4.76 -9.72
C SER A 146 8.63 4.02 -10.95
N LEU A 147 8.71 2.70 -10.91
CA LEU A 147 8.03 1.84 -11.86
C LEU A 147 6.58 1.64 -11.38
N ASP A 148 5.65 2.38 -11.96
CA ASP A 148 4.25 2.42 -11.52
C ASP A 148 3.27 2.67 -12.69
N SER A 149 2.04 3.03 -12.39
CA SER A 149 0.94 3.10 -13.37
C SER A 149 1.19 4.02 -14.56
N HIS A 150 2.07 5.02 -14.44
CA HIS A 150 2.38 5.88 -15.59
C HIS A 150 3.12 5.12 -16.70
N LEU A 151 3.78 3.99 -16.36
CA LEU A 151 4.51 3.14 -17.32
C LEU A 151 3.73 1.88 -17.73
N TRP A 152 3.04 1.23 -16.78
CA TRP A 152 2.42 -0.08 -17.03
C TRP A 152 0.87 -0.06 -16.98
N GLY A 153 0.25 1.10 -16.72
CA GLY A 153 -1.20 1.26 -16.75
C GLY A 153 -1.89 1.06 -15.41
N GLN A 154 -3.18 0.76 -15.44
CA GLN A 154 -4.03 0.67 -14.26
C GLN A 154 -3.84 -0.67 -13.54
N LEU A 155 -3.80 -0.64 -12.21
CA LEU A 155 -3.74 -1.81 -11.35
C LEU A 155 -5.12 -2.44 -11.19
N ASN A 156 -5.24 -3.74 -11.34
CA ASN A 156 -6.46 -4.44 -10.94
C ASN A 156 -6.61 -4.38 -9.42
N GLU A 157 -7.77 -3.97 -8.95
CA GLU A 157 -8.06 -3.90 -7.53
C GLU A 157 -7.93 -5.28 -6.85
N ALA A 158 -8.25 -6.37 -7.55
CA ALA A 158 -8.09 -7.73 -7.08
C ALA A 158 -6.63 -8.12 -6.76
N ASP A 159 -5.63 -7.39 -7.28
CA ASP A 159 -4.22 -7.63 -6.99
C ASP A 159 -3.75 -6.97 -5.70
N VAL A 160 -4.57 -6.10 -5.11
CA VAL A 160 -4.27 -5.45 -3.84
C VAL A 160 -4.25 -6.51 -2.73
N VAL A 161 -3.18 -6.51 -1.95
CA VAL A 161 -3.03 -7.36 -0.75
C VAL A 161 -3.62 -6.66 0.47
N GLY A 162 -3.43 -5.34 0.55
CA GLY A 162 -3.95 -4.53 1.64
C GLY A 162 -3.35 -3.11 1.65
N THR A 163 -3.76 -2.35 2.66
CA THR A 163 -3.35 -0.95 2.85
C THR A 163 -2.29 -0.84 3.92
N ALA A 164 -1.17 -0.20 3.62
CA ALA A 164 -0.13 0.14 4.60
C ALA A 164 -0.68 1.23 5.54
N ARG A 165 -0.79 0.91 6.83
CA ARG A 165 -1.44 1.79 7.81
C ARG A 165 -0.48 2.35 8.84
N TRP A 166 0.59 1.61 9.18
CA TRP A 166 1.45 1.95 10.30
C TRP A 166 2.90 1.61 9.98
N ARG A 167 3.83 2.53 10.30
CA ARG A 167 5.26 2.26 10.33
C ARG A 167 5.67 1.96 11.76
N TYR A 168 6.28 0.79 11.99
CA TYR A 168 6.70 0.37 13.33
C TYR A 168 8.22 0.35 13.51
N TRP A 169 8.98 0.57 12.45
CA TRP A 169 10.42 0.72 12.48
C TRP A 169 10.88 1.61 11.31
N PRO A 170 11.88 2.50 11.52
CA PRO A 170 12.61 2.77 12.77
C PRO A 170 11.71 3.42 13.84
N LEU A 171 12.11 3.30 15.13
CA LEU A 171 11.32 3.84 16.23
C LEU A 171 11.21 5.37 16.21
N ALA A 172 12.19 6.05 15.61
CA ALA A 172 12.16 7.51 15.44
C ALA A 172 10.97 7.97 14.56
N ASP A 173 10.54 7.11 13.63
CA ASP A 173 9.45 7.39 12.69
C ASP A 173 8.20 6.55 12.97
N PHE A 174 8.10 6.00 14.19
CA PHE A 174 6.96 5.19 14.60
C PHE A 174 5.65 5.98 14.50
N GLY A 175 4.69 5.47 13.75
CA GLY A 175 3.42 6.16 13.61
C GLY A 175 2.58 5.72 12.41
N PRO A 176 1.41 6.34 12.23
CA PRO A 176 0.54 6.07 11.09
C PRO A 176 1.19 6.55 9.79
N ILE A 177 1.07 5.75 8.74
CA ILE A 177 1.40 6.17 7.38
C ILE A 177 0.27 7.09 6.92
N LYS A 178 0.58 8.38 6.82
CA LYS A 178 -0.43 9.42 6.55
C LYS A 178 -0.95 9.25 5.11
N ALA A 179 -2.26 9.02 5.00
CA ALA A 179 -3.05 9.44 3.86
C ALA A 179 -3.63 10.80 4.26
N PRO A 180 -3.10 11.92 3.74
CA PRO A 180 -3.68 13.23 4.07
C PRO A 180 -5.13 13.26 3.64
N ALA A 181 -5.95 13.95 4.42
CA ALA A 181 -7.37 14.12 4.12
C ALA A 181 -7.52 14.72 2.71
N VAL A 182 -8.42 14.13 1.93
CA VAL A 182 -8.83 14.68 0.63
C VAL A 182 -9.62 15.94 0.95
N GLY A 183 -9.09 17.10 0.58
CA GLY A 183 -9.86 18.34 0.52
C GLY A 183 -10.80 18.29 -0.68
#